data_66ebaab4c69326193cf964f68b9be287
#
_entry.id   66ebaab4c69326193cf964f68b9be287
#
_cell.length_a   1.000
_cell.length_b   1.000
_cell.length_c   1.000
_cell.angle_alpha   90.00
_cell.angle_beta   90.00
_cell.angle_gamma   90.00
#
_symmetry.space_group_name_H-M   'P 1'
#
loop_
_entity.id
_entity.type
_entity.pdbx_description
1 polymer ?
#
loop_
_entity_poly.entity_id
_entity_poly.type
_entity_poly.pdbx_seq_one_letter_code
_entity_poly.pdbx_strand_id
1 'polypeptide(L)'
;MKKLSVLIFFALFAFSSNLTAQGRFGKDSVECVRSLSFYTDYMKQGNLNEAAPLWRDAFKYCPPGLRQTLYVDGQKIYRFLIEKNEGNAAVKEKLVDSLLLMYDLRTEYFPKYALGAQTNKVIDLVNFRGSDDKLIFDALMQNVNTFGASAEPSIMVLAMQRASALFNNKIIDSEKVMSLYSQLSPMVEAQIQANHPDAPQAKKDIDNLFAVSGVASCENIVTLFTPKYEADPNNKELVSGIVKLLNEGGCFSEPLYLKSVESLHRIEPSYHTAYYLYKLYSIKEDHANAVKSLQEAIDDPASPANEDAQMLYELGSYYLAKLENLSMAASSARQIVEKDPSMAGKVYMLMGSIWASSKCGGNEIESRAKWWVAVDYFVKAKNADSSLAEDADKLISTYRQYFPLQEEAFMYDIVDGNSYTASCSGMRENTTVRTRK
;
A
#
# COMPACT_ATOMS: atom_id res chain seq x y z
N MET A 1 94.99 -20.14 -19.97
CA MET A 1 95.15 -19.80 -21.35
C MET A 1 94.55 -20.85 -22.23
N LYS A 2 93.53 -20.62 -22.87
CA LYS A 2 92.85 -21.15 -24.07
C LYS A 2 91.33 -21.03 -23.91
N LYS A 3 90.80 -20.08 -24.67
CA LYS A 3 89.38 -19.79 -24.80
C LYS A 3 88.72 -20.91 -25.61
N LEU A 4 87.68 -21.53 -25.10
CA LEU A 4 86.81 -22.43 -25.87
C LEU A 4 85.46 -21.74 -26.09
N SER A 5 85.26 -21.32 -27.32
CA SER A 5 83.99 -20.73 -27.78
C SER A 5 83.00 -21.86 -28.07
N VAL A 6 81.90 -21.88 -27.31
CA VAL A 6 80.79 -22.78 -27.62
C VAL A 6 79.73 -22.00 -28.40
N LEU A 7 79.59 -22.34 -29.69
CA LEU A 7 78.50 -21.89 -30.56
C LEU A 7 77.22 -22.64 -30.20
N ILE A 8 76.28 -21.88 -29.62
CA ILE A 8 74.91 -22.38 -29.40
C ILE A 8 74.09 -22.00 -30.62
N PHE A 9 73.70 -23.04 -31.38
CA PHE A 9 72.76 -22.96 -32.48
C PHE A 9 71.37 -22.77 -31.91
N PHE A 10 70.82 -21.57 -31.97
CA PHE A 10 69.42 -21.27 -31.67
C PHE A 10 68.56 -21.68 -32.87
N ALA A 11 67.96 -22.87 -32.80
CA ALA A 11 66.94 -23.28 -33.74
C ALA A 11 65.66 -22.46 -33.43
N LEU A 12 65.39 -21.41 -34.16
CA LEU A 12 64.13 -20.72 -34.19
C LEU A 12 63.06 -21.62 -34.81
N PHE A 13 62.35 -22.35 -33.93
CA PHE A 13 61.09 -22.96 -34.27
C PHE A 13 60.07 -21.79 -34.43
N ALA A 14 59.89 -21.34 -35.64
CA ALA A 14 58.77 -20.49 -36.01
C ALA A 14 57.46 -21.27 -35.84
N PHE A 15 56.84 -21.21 -34.63
CA PHE A 15 55.46 -21.53 -34.47
C PHE A 15 54.70 -20.45 -35.28
N SER A 16 54.34 -20.74 -36.50
CA SER A 16 53.31 -20.06 -37.24
C SER A 16 51.97 -20.35 -36.55
N SER A 17 51.70 -19.66 -35.44
CA SER A 17 50.34 -19.50 -34.97
C SER A 17 49.62 -18.73 -36.09
N ASN A 18 48.79 -19.46 -36.85
CA ASN A 18 47.72 -18.87 -37.64
C ASN A 18 46.77 -18.13 -36.70
N LEU A 19 47.19 -16.97 -36.22
CA LEU A 19 46.27 -15.98 -35.74
C LEU A 19 45.47 -15.51 -36.95
N THR A 20 44.46 -16.28 -37.31
CA THR A 20 43.37 -15.74 -38.11
C THR A 20 42.83 -14.59 -37.30
N ALA A 21 43.22 -13.35 -37.66
CA ALA A 21 42.58 -12.15 -37.22
C ALA A 21 41.13 -12.21 -37.72
N GLN A 22 40.29 -12.95 -36.99
CA GLN A 22 38.84 -12.96 -37.23
C GLN A 22 38.38 -11.55 -36.92
N GLY A 23 38.16 -10.74 -37.97
CA GLY A 23 37.62 -9.41 -37.84
C GLY A 23 36.28 -9.42 -37.08
N ARG A 24 35.75 -8.27 -36.71
CA ARG A 24 34.49 -8.10 -36.00
C ARG A 24 33.33 -8.97 -36.49
N PHE A 25 33.34 -9.39 -37.75
CA PHE A 25 32.29 -10.18 -38.41
C PHE A 25 32.54 -11.69 -38.39
N GLY A 26 33.58 -12.18 -37.71
CA GLY A 26 33.88 -13.60 -37.57
C GLY A 26 34.48 -14.24 -38.82
N LYS A 27 34.50 -15.59 -38.83
CA LYS A 27 35.11 -16.41 -39.91
C LYS A 27 34.37 -16.29 -41.26
N ASP A 28 33.04 -16.11 -41.23
CA ASP A 28 32.16 -16.03 -42.40
C ASP A 28 31.83 -14.56 -42.72
N SER A 29 32.83 -13.65 -42.60
CA SER A 29 32.67 -12.20 -42.65
C SER A 29 32.00 -11.68 -43.93
N VAL A 30 32.27 -12.27 -45.06
CA VAL A 30 31.68 -11.84 -46.35
C VAL A 30 30.18 -12.13 -46.38
N GLU A 31 29.78 -13.33 -46.03
CA GLU A 31 28.38 -13.76 -45.95
C GLU A 31 27.62 -12.97 -44.86
N CYS A 32 28.25 -12.76 -43.69
CA CYS A 32 27.70 -11.99 -42.61
C CYS A 32 27.41 -10.54 -43.06
N VAL A 33 28.41 -9.82 -43.60
CA VAL A 33 28.25 -8.42 -44.03
C VAL A 33 27.19 -8.29 -45.14
N ARG A 34 27.23 -9.20 -46.13
CA ARG A 34 26.26 -9.20 -47.22
C ARG A 34 24.83 -9.38 -46.70
N SER A 35 24.61 -10.42 -45.90
CA SER A 35 23.27 -10.73 -45.36
C SER A 35 22.77 -9.64 -44.43
N LEU A 36 23.65 -9.07 -43.57
CA LEU A 36 23.34 -7.94 -42.74
C LEU A 36 22.88 -6.71 -43.53
N SER A 37 23.57 -6.38 -44.61
CA SER A 37 23.21 -5.21 -45.43
C SER A 37 21.84 -5.40 -46.07
N PHE A 38 21.65 -6.50 -46.76
CA PHE A 38 20.39 -6.74 -47.50
C PHE A 38 19.18 -6.87 -46.60
N TYR A 39 19.25 -7.68 -45.52
CA TYR A 39 18.07 -7.80 -44.67
C TYR A 39 17.71 -6.46 -43.97
N THR A 40 18.72 -5.70 -43.58
CA THR A 40 18.51 -4.38 -42.93
C THR A 40 17.81 -3.39 -43.86
N ASP A 41 18.11 -3.44 -45.16
CA ASP A 41 17.46 -2.56 -46.12
C ASP A 41 15.99 -2.97 -46.37
N TYR A 42 15.66 -4.24 -46.40
CA TYR A 42 14.28 -4.72 -46.44
C TYR A 42 13.51 -4.45 -45.15
N MET A 43 14.18 -4.53 -43.97
CA MET A 43 13.57 -4.12 -42.69
C MET A 43 13.19 -2.66 -42.69
N LYS A 44 14.06 -1.76 -43.21
CA LYS A 44 13.74 -0.33 -43.33
C LYS A 44 12.56 -0.05 -44.26
N GLN A 45 12.38 -0.87 -45.28
CA GLN A 45 11.27 -0.79 -46.24
C GLN A 45 9.97 -1.43 -45.67
N GLY A 46 10.02 -2.08 -44.52
CA GLY A 46 8.90 -2.82 -43.95
C GLY A 46 8.59 -4.14 -44.68
N ASN A 47 9.47 -4.57 -45.58
CA ASN A 47 9.29 -5.79 -46.34
C ASN A 47 9.84 -7.02 -45.60
N LEU A 48 9.04 -7.51 -44.62
CA LEU A 48 9.43 -8.61 -43.76
C LEU A 48 9.51 -9.96 -44.51
N ASN A 49 8.79 -10.13 -45.64
CA ASN A 49 8.88 -11.34 -46.45
C ASN A 49 10.28 -11.53 -47.01
N GLU A 50 10.84 -10.50 -47.64
CA GLU A 50 12.18 -10.55 -48.24
C GLU A 50 13.29 -10.45 -47.18
N ALA A 51 13.02 -9.75 -46.04
CA ALA A 51 13.96 -9.67 -44.94
C ALA A 51 14.20 -11.01 -44.24
N ALA A 52 13.16 -11.85 -44.07
CA ALA A 52 13.23 -13.07 -43.28
C ALA A 52 14.28 -14.11 -43.73
N PRO A 53 14.41 -14.48 -44.99
CA PRO A 53 15.46 -15.43 -45.42
C PRO A 53 16.85 -14.85 -45.24
N LEU A 54 17.06 -13.58 -45.60
CA LEU A 54 18.37 -12.89 -45.47
C LEU A 54 18.76 -12.69 -44.01
N TRP A 55 17.79 -12.43 -43.14
CA TRP A 55 18.00 -12.36 -41.68
C TRP A 55 18.46 -13.73 -41.13
N ARG A 56 17.89 -14.85 -41.61
CA ARG A 56 18.33 -16.18 -41.20
C ARG A 56 19.78 -16.44 -41.58
N ASP A 57 20.19 -15.99 -42.77
CA ASP A 57 21.58 -16.08 -43.21
C ASP A 57 22.48 -15.22 -42.30
N ALA A 58 22.09 -13.99 -42.01
CA ALA A 58 22.81 -13.14 -41.09
C ALA A 58 22.92 -13.76 -39.67
N PHE A 59 21.82 -14.34 -39.16
CA PHE A 59 21.79 -15.04 -37.88
C PHE A 59 22.71 -16.26 -37.84
N LYS A 60 22.85 -16.96 -38.98
CA LYS A 60 23.71 -18.15 -39.14
C LYS A 60 25.20 -17.79 -39.24
N TYR A 61 25.54 -16.74 -40.02
CA TYR A 61 26.92 -16.45 -40.36
C TYR A 61 27.58 -15.39 -39.47
N CYS A 62 26.81 -14.53 -38.82
CA CYS A 62 27.38 -13.49 -37.97
C CYS A 62 27.63 -13.99 -36.56
N PRO A 63 28.68 -13.47 -35.89
CA PRO A 63 28.93 -13.77 -34.47
C PRO A 63 27.74 -13.34 -33.59
N PRO A 64 27.33 -14.16 -32.60
CA PRO A 64 26.16 -13.87 -31.77
C PRO A 64 26.23 -12.53 -31.04
N GLY A 65 27.41 -12.11 -30.52
CA GLY A 65 27.63 -10.84 -29.84
C GLY A 65 27.83 -9.63 -30.74
N LEU A 66 27.63 -9.77 -32.08
CA LEU A 66 27.94 -8.70 -33.03
C LEU A 66 27.10 -7.43 -32.81
N ARG A 67 25.78 -7.59 -32.72
CA ARG A 67 24.83 -6.49 -32.46
C ARG A 67 23.47 -6.99 -31.97
N GLN A 68 22.88 -6.28 -31.00
CA GLN A 68 21.59 -6.69 -30.43
C GLN A 68 20.41 -6.56 -31.41
N THR A 69 20.52 -5.68 -32.42
CA THR A 69 19.45 -5.49 -33.42
C THR A 69 19.14 -6.74 -34.20
N LEU A 70 20.11 -7.65 -34.35
CA LEU A 70 19.89 -8.96 -35.01
C LEU A 70 18.81 -9.76 -34.31
N TYR A 71 18.76 -9.72 -32.97
CA TYR A 71 17.73 -10.38 -32.16
C TYR A 71 16.42 -9.60 -32.13
N VAL A 72 16.46 -8.28 -32.05
CA VAL A 72 15.26 -7.42 -32.10
C VAL A 72 14.52 -7.55 -33.43
N ASP A 73 15.26 -7.57 -34.52
CA ASP A 73 14.68 -7.75 -35.85
C ASP A 73 14.15 -9.16 -36.04
N GLY A 74 14.84 -10.19 -35.48
CA GLY A 74 14.37 -11.55 -35.41
C GLY A 74 13.02 -11.68 -34.68
N GLN A 75 12.84 -10.98 -33.58
CA GLN A 75 11.56 -10.93 -32.86
C GLN A 75 10.43 -10.37 -33.75
N LYS A 76 10.69 -9.28 -34.49
CA LYS A 76 9.70 -8.70 -35.42
C LYS A 76 9.36 -9.67 -36.57
N ILE A 77 10.38 -10.30 -37.13
CA ILE A 77 10.23 -11.28 -38.22
C ILE A 77 9.43 -12.50 -37.76
N TYR A 78 9.74 -13.05 -36.56
CA TYR A 78 8.99 -14.19 -36.04
C TYR A 78 7.54 -13.86 -35.74
N ARG A 79 7.23 -12.70 -35.15
CA ARG A 79 5.83 -12.27 -34.96
C ARG A 79 5.09 -12.21 -36.30
N PHE A 80 5.67 -11.59 -37.32
CA PHE A 80 5.10 -11.55 -38.66
C PHE A 80 4.86 -12.95 -39.24
N LEU A 81 5.82 -13.87 -39.08
CA LEU A 81 5.68 -15.26 -39.56
C LEU A 81 4.61 -16.04 -38.78
N ILE A 82 4.45 -15.77 -37.48
CA ILE A 82 3.39 -16.36 -36.64
C ILE A 82 2.02 -15.92 -37.16
N GLU A 83 1.82 -14.62 -37.37
CA GLU A 83 0.58 -14.05 -37.89
C GLU A 83 0.24 -14.65 -39.28
N LYS A 84 1.23 -14.74 -40.15
CA LYS A 84 1.06 -15.33 -41.50
C LYS A 84 0.68 -16.80 -41.46
N ASN A 85 0.99 -17.52 -40.39
CA ASN A 85 0.74 -18.96 -40.25
C ASN A 85 -0.35 -19.27 -39.19
N GLU A 86 -1.27 -18.36 -38.92
CA GLU A 86 -2.33 -18.58 -37.94
C GLU A 86 -3.15 -19.85 -38.17
N GLY A 87 -3.40 -20.20 -39.42
CA GLY A 87 -4.15 -21.40 -39.79
C GLY A 87 -3.38 -22.73 -39.63
N ASN A 88 -2.09 -22.71 -39.30
CA ASN A 88 -1.26 -23.88 -39.11
C ASN A 88 -0.65 -23.95 -37.71
N ALA A 89 -1.39 -24.57 -36.79
CA ALA A 89 -1.01 -24.65 -35.38
C ALA A 89 0.40 -25.26 -35.18
N ALA A 90 0.79 -26.29 -35.90
CA ALA A 90 2.08 -26.94 -35.73
C ALA A 90 3.26 -26.06 -36.18
N VAL A 91 3.08 -25.27 -37.25
CA VAL A 91 4.07 -24.29 -37.68
C VAL A 91 4.12 -23.11 -36.72
N LYS A 92 2.95 -22.61 -36.32
CA LYS A 92 2.83 -21.50 -35.35
C LYS A 92 3.59 -21.80 -34.07
N GLU A 93 3.40 -22.97 -33.46
CA GLU A 93 4.09 -23.34 -32.21
C GLU A 93 5.62 -23.33 -32.36
N LYS A 94 6.16 -23.87 -33.46
CA LYS A 94 7.61 -23.83 -33.72
C LYS A 94 8.14 -22.40 -33.91
N LEU A 95 7.34 -21.53 -34.52
CA LEU A 95 7.70 -20.13 -34.71
C LEU A 95 7.66 -19.36 -33.36
N VAL A 96 6.71 -19.68 -32.49
CA VAL A 96 6.64 -19.12 -31.11
C VAL A 96 7.88 -19.58 -30.32
N ASP A 97 8.27 -20.85 -30.36
CA ASP A 97 9.51 -21.32 -29.72
C ASP A 97 10.74 -20.55 -30.22
N SER A 98 10.81 -20.35 -31.54
CA SER A 98 11.90 -19.56 -32.12
C SER A 98 11.90 -18.10 -31.72
N LEU A 99 10.72 -17.51 -31.59
CA LEU A 99 10.55 -16.13 -31.06
C LEU A 99 11.05 -16.03 -29.61
N LEU A 100 10.64 -16.96 -28.76
CA LEU A 100 11.05 -16.97 -27.35
C LEU A 100 12.56 -17.18 -27.21
N LEU A 101 13.16 -18.01 -28.06
CA LEU A 101 14.62 -18.19 -28.11
C LEU A 101 15.35 -16.89 -28.46
N MET A 102 14.79 -16.03 -29.31
CA MET A 102 15.43 -14.72 -29.62
C MET A 102 15.59 -13.84 -28.38
N TYR A 103 14.66 -13.90 -27.45
CA TYR A 103 14.77 -13.15 -26.20
C TYR A 103 15.85 -13.72 -25.28
N ASP A 104 15.96 -15.04 -25.18
CA ASP A 104 16.96 -15.71 -24.35
C ASP A 104 18.36 -15.43 -24.87
N LEU A 105 18.58 -15.60 -26.16
CA LEU A 105 19.85 -15.28 -26.80
C LEU A 105 20.22 -13.79 -26.69
N ARG A 106 19.22 -12.88 -26.81
CA ARG A 106 19.47 -11.46 -26.58
C ARG A 106 19.88 -11.18 -25.15
N THR A 107 19.30 -11.87 -24.16
CA THR A 107 19.66 -11.75 -22.75
C THR A 107 21.08 -12.27 -22.50
N GLU A 108 21.44 -13.41 -23.10
CA GLU A 108 22.74 -14.05 -22.97
C GLU A 108 23.86 -13.18 -23.55
N TYR A 109 23.70 -12.74 -24.79
CA TYR A 109 24.76 -12.01 -25.49
C TYR A 109 24.76 -10.49 -25.23
N PHE A 110 23.66 -9.94 -24.69
CA PHE A 110 23.50 -8.51 -24.40
C PHE A 110 22.82 -8.29 -23.03
N PRO A 111 23.46 -8.65 -21.89
CA PRO A 111 22.87 -8.59 -20.56
C PRO A 111 22.32 -7.22 -20.15
N LYS A 112 22.90 -6.15 -20.69
CA LYS A 112 22.42 -4.77 -20.48
C LYS A 112 20.95 -4.59 -20.87
N TYR A 113 20.43 -5.40 -21.77
CA TYR A 113 19.05 -5.32 -22.27
C TYR A 113 18.17 -6.46 -21.76
N ALA A 114 18.64 -7.22 -20.76
CA ALA A 114 17.97 -8.42 -20.23
C ALA A 114 16.55 -8.10 -19.72
N LEU A 115 16.36 -7.04 -18.93
CA LEU A 115 15.05 -6.65 -18.42
C LEU A 115 14.03 -6.50 -19.55
N GLY A 116 14.30 -5.63 -20.54
CA GLY A 116 13.38 -5.41 -21.64
C GLY A 116 13.21 -6.64 -22.55
N ALA A 117 14.24 -7.50 -22.67
CA ALA A 117 14.14 -8.74 -23.43
C ALA A 117 13.20 -9.74 -22.72
N GLN A 118 13.41 -9.99 -21.43
CA GLN A 118 12.61 -10.96 -20.67
C GLN A 118 11.18 -10.45 -20.40
N THR A 119 10.97 -9.14 -20.23
CA THR A 119 9.63 -8.55 -20.17
C THR A 119 8.86 -8.82 -21.48
N ASN A 120 9.46 -8.52 -22.64
CA ASN A 120 8.81 -8.76 -23.93
C ASN A 120 8.59 -10.26 -24.21
N LYS A 121 9.50 -11.14 -23.73
CA LYS A 121 9.32 -12.59 -23.82
C LYS A 121 8.04 -13.04 -23.14
N VAL A 122 7.79 -12.55 -21.92
CA VAL A 122 6.58 -12.90 -21.17
C VAL A 122 5.33 -12.33 -21.83
N ILE A 123 5.39 -11.11 -22.35
CA ILE A 123 4.27 -10.49 -23.09
C ILE A 123 3.91 -11.34 -24.33
N ASP A 124 4.91 -11.74 -25.12
CA ASP A 124 4.65 -12.59 -26.30
C ASP A 124 4.16 -13.99 -25.90
N LEU A 125 4.64 -14.55 -24.79
CA LEU A 125 4.12 -15.79 -24.26
C LEU A 125 2.63 -15.67 -23.90
N VAL A 126 2.21 -14.58 -23.25
CA VAL A 126 0.79 -14.28 -22.97
C VAL A 126 -0.01 -14.16 -24.26
N ASN A 127 0.53 -13.47 -25.26
CA ASN A 127 -0.17 -13.24 -26.53
C ASN A 127 -0.36 -14.53 -27.36
N PHE A 128 0.63 -15.42 -27.38
CA PHE A 128 0.64 -16.57 -28.27
C PHE A 128 0.26 -17.89 -27.59
N ARG A 129 0.39 -18.01 -26.26
CA ARG A 129 0.06 -19.19 -25.45
C ARG A 129 -0.84 -18.85 -24.27
N GLY A 130 -1.72 -17.84 -24.41
CA GLY A 130 -2.52 -17.24 -23.36
C GLY A 130 -3.47 -18.19 -22.60
N SER A 131 -3.74 -19.38 -23.14
CA SER A 131 -4.60 -20.39 -22.51
C SER A 131 -3.89 -21.27 -21.47
N ASP A 132 -2.56 -21.26 -21.40
CA ASP A 132 -1.79 -22.00 -20.39
C ASP A 132 -1.43 -21.13 -19.21
N ASP A 133 -2.39 -20.97 -18.29
CA ASP A 133 -2.23 -20.11 -17.10
C ASP A 133 -1.02 -20.49 -16.25
N LYS A 134 -0.70 -21.80 -16.16
CA LYS A 134 0.43 -22.27 -15.35
C LYS A 134 1.77 -21.90 -15.97
N LEU A 135 1.92 -22.13 -17.27
CA LEU A 135 3.14 -21.77 -18.02
C LEU A 135 3.39 -20.26 -17.94
N ILE A 136 2.32 -19.47 -18.13
CA ILE A 136 2.40 -18.00 -18.06
C ILE A 136 2.76 -17.55 -16.65
N PHE A 137 2.11 -18.10 -15.63
CA PHE A 137 2.40 -17.75 -14.24
C PHE A 137 3.86 -18.03 -13.88
N ASP A 138 4.38 -19.19 -14.26
CA ASP A 138 5.78 -19.55 -13.99
C ASP A 138 6.76 -18.60 -14.69
N ALA A 139 6.48 -18.21 -15.93
CA ALA A 139 7.30 -17.23 -16.66
C ALA A 139 7.24 -15.82 -16.06
N LEU A 140 6.05 -15.37 -15.62
CA LEU A 140 5.86 -14.10 -14.91
C LEU A 140 6.66 -14.09 -13.61
N MET A 141 6.57 -15.16 -12.83
CA MET A 141 7.30 -15.30 -11.57
C MET A 141 8.81 -15.36 -11.77
N GLN A 142 9.28 -16.02 -12.83
CA GLN A 142 10.68 -16.00 -13.18
C GLN A 142 11.18 -14.57 -13.46
N ASN A 143 10.38 -13.78 -14.20
CA ASN A 143 10.71 -12.38 -14.45
C ASN A 143 10.76 -11.55 -13.15
N VAL A 144 9.70 -11.62 -12.33
CA VAL A 144 9.63 -10.91 -11.03
C VAL A 144 10.80 -11.31 -10.11
N ASN A 145 11.10 -12.60 -9.99
CA ASN A 145 12.18 -13.07 -9.13
C ASN A 145 13.58 -12.67 -9.62
N THR A 146 13.74 -12.55 -10.95
CA THR A 146 15.02 -12.15 -11.56
C THR A 146 15.30 -10.66 -11.40
N PHE A 147 14.28 -9.83 -11.58
CA PHE A 147 14.44 -8.37 -11.62
C PHE A 147 13.95 -7.64 -10.38
N GLY A 148 13.21 -8.31 -9.48
CA GLY A 148 12.72 -7.74 -8.22
C GLY A 148 11.91 -6.47 -8.45
N ALA A 149 12.21 -5.42 -7.70
CA ALA A 149 11.57 -4.11 -7.84
C ALA A 149 11.89 -3.38 -9.17
N SER A 150 12.76 -3.92 -10.02
CA SER A 150 12.98 -3.40 -11.37
C SER A 150 12.09 -4.05 -12.43
N ALA A 151 11.35 -5.12 -12.10
CA ALA A 151 10.38 -5.70 -13.02
C ALA A 151 9.28 -4.70 -13.35
N GLU A 152 8.78 -4.73 -14.59
CA GLU A 152 7.73 -3.80 -15.02
C GLU A 152 6.45 -3.97 -14.17
N PRO A 153 5.78 -2.89 -13.74
CA PRO A 153 4.55 -2.95 -12.95
C PRO A 153 3.46 -3.85 -13.58
N SER A 154 3.33 -3.81 -14.90
CA SER A 154 2.38 -4.63 -15.65
C SER A 154 2.63 -6.14 -15.51
N ILE A 155 3.89 -6.57 -15.40
CA ILE A 155 4.27 -7.95 -15.14
C ILE A 155 3.79 -8.41 -13.78
N MET A 156 3.91 -7.54 -12.76
CA MET A 156 3.45 -7.83 -11.40
C MET A 156 1.91 -7.95 -11.34
N VAL A 157 1.19 -7.08 -12.04
CA VAL A 157 -0.28 -7.16 -12.17
C VAL A 157 -0.70 -8.47 -12.85
N LEU A 158 -0.07 -8.83 -13.96
CA LEU A 158 -0.35 -10.08 -14.66
C LEU A 158 -0.05 -11.31 -13.80
N ALA A 159 1.04 -11.29 -13.01
CA ALA A 159 1.37 -12.37 -12.07
C ALA A 159 0.26 -12.56 -11.03
N MET A 160 -0.25 -11.48 -10.44
CA MET A 160 -1.35 -11.53 -9.48
C MET A 160 -2.64 -12.03 -10.13
N GLN A 161 -2.96 -11.56 -11.35
CA GLN A 161 -4.12 -12.00 -12.12
C GLN A 161 -4.08 -13.50 -12.40
N ARG A 162 -2.93 -14.03 -12.85
CA ARG A 162 -2.79 -15.48 -13.14
C ARG A 162 -2.82 -16.31 -11.86
N ALA A 163 -2.24 -15.83 -10.77
CA ALA A 163 -2.34 -16.48 -9.46
C ALA A 163 -3.80 -16.59 -9.00
N SER A 164 -4.59 -15.53 -9.12
CA SER A 164 -6.02 -15.56 -8.80
C SER A 164 -6.79 -16.56 -9.66
N ALA A 165 -6.50 -16.63 -10.97
CA ALA A 165 -7.11 -17.61 -11.87
C ALA A 165 -6.74 -19.06 -11.50
N LEU A 166 -5.47 -19.32 -11.21
CA LEU A 166 -4.98 -20.63 -10.78
C LEU A 166 -5.58 -21.06 -9.44
N PHE A 167 -5.76 -20.13 -8.51
CA PHE A 167 -6.43 -20.39 -7.23
C PHE A 167 -7.91 -20.76 -7.43
N ASN A 168 -8.64 -19.98 -8.22
CA ASN A 168 -10.04 -20.27 -8.54
C ASN A 168 -10.22 -21.64 -9.21
N ASN A 169 -9.24 -22.05 -10.02
CA ASN A 169 -9.18 -23.37 -10.64
C ASN A 169 -8.60 -24.47 -9.72
N LYS A 170 -8.30 -24.15 -8.44
CA LYS A 170 -7.75 -25.08 -7.44
C LYS A 170 -6.39 -25.70 -7.83
N ILE A 171 -5.60 -25.00 -8.64
CA ILE A 171 -4.26 -25.43 -9.07
C ILE A 171 -3.19 -24.99 -8.07
N ILE A 172 -3.39 -23.83 -7.43
CA ILE A 172 -2.58 -23.35 -6.31
C ILE A 172 -3.47 -23.07 -5.09
N ASP A 173 -2.88 -23.05 -3.91
CA ASP A 173 -3.58 -22.79 -2.65
C ASP A 173 -3.60 -21.29 -2.29
N SER A 174 -4.33 -20.96 -1.22
CA SER A 174 -4.42 -19.61 -0.69
C SER A 174 -3.06 -19.08 -0.19
N GLU A 175 -2.21 -19.95 0.35
CA GLU A 175 -0.88 -19.59 0.84
C GLU A 175 -0.02 -19.00 -0.29
N LYS A 176 -0.06 -19.63 -1.47
CA LYS A 176 0.71 -19.18 -2.63
C LYS A 176 0.27 -17.80 -3.10
N VAL A 177 -1.04 -17.54 -3.13
CA VAL A 177 -1.58 -16.22 -3.53
C VAL A 177 -1.23 -15.15 -2.50
N MET A 178 -1.39 -15.43 -1.21
CA MET A 178 -1.01 -14.49 -0.13
C MET A 178 0.50 -14.21 -0.12
N SER A 179 1.32 -15.25 -0.28
CA SER A 179 2.78 -15.09 -0.40
C SER A 179 3.16 -14.20 -1.58
N LEU A 180 2.49 -14.39 -2.72
CA LEU A 180 2.70 -13.56 -3.89
C LEU A 180 2.31 -12.10 -3.63
N TYR A 181 1.14 -11.86 -3.05
CA TYR A 181 0.71 -10.50 -2.71
C TYR A 181 1.72 -9.82 -1.76
N SER A 182 2.18 -10.54 -0.73
CA SER A 182 3.19 -10.05 0.22
C SER A 182 4.54 -9.75 -0.46
N GLN A 183 4.87 -10.43 -1.55
CA GLN A 183 6.06 -10.18 -2.36
C GLN A 183 5.89 -8.97 -3.27
N LEU A 184 4.77 -8.89 -4.00
CA LEU A 184 4.55 -7.88 -5.05
C LEU A 184 4.24 -6.49 -4.46
N SER A 185 3.44 -6.42 -3.40
CA SER A 185 2.98 -5.17 -2.83
C SER A 185 4.13 -4.22 -2.43
N PRO A 186 5.15 -4.65 -1.64
CA PRO A 186 6.28 -3.78 -1.32
C PRO A 186 7.16 -3.43 -2.54
N MET A 187 7.24 -4.30 -3.55
CA MET A 187 7.98 -4.00 -4.79
C MET A 187 7.36 -2.83 -5.55
N VAL A 188 6.03 -2.85 -5.70
CA VAL A 188 5.31 -1.76 -6.36
C VAL A 188 5.32 -0.48 -5.51
N GLU A 189 5.23 -0.59 -4.20
CA GLU A 189 5.37 0.55 -3.29
C GLU A 189 6.74 1.24 -3.43
N ALA A 190 7.82 0.46 -3.54
CA ALA A 190 9.15 1.00 -3.81
C ALA A 190 9.22 1.73 -5.18
N GLN A 191 8.51 1.23 -6.19
CA GLN A 191 8.40 1.90 -7.50
C GLN A 191 7.60 3.20 -7.43
N ILE A 192 6.54 3.26 -6.60
CA ILE A 192 5.79 4.51 -6.35
C ILE A 192 6.73 5.56 -5.72
N GLN A 193 7.51 5.17 -4.71
CA GLN A 193 8.50 6.05 -4.08
C GLN A 193 9.57 6.52 -5.07
N ALA A 194 9.93 5.68 -6.04
CA ALA A 194 10.83 6.02 -7.13
C ALA A 194 10.16 6.83 -8.27
N ASN A 195 8.89 7.25 -8.11
CA ASN A 195 8.10 7.99 -9.09
C ASN A 195 7.91 7.26 -10.44
N HIS A 196 7.79 5.93 -10.44
CA HIS A 196 7.47 5.18 -11.66
C HIS A 196 6.02 5.49 -12.09
N PRO A 197 5.76 5.92 -13.35
CA PRO A 197 4.46 6.45 -13.76
C PRO A 197 3.31 5.44 -13.64
N ASP A 198 3.57 4.17 -13.90
CA ASP A 198 2.53 3.12 -13.93
C ASP A 198 2.34 2.41 -12.57
N ALA A 199 3.25 2.63 -11.61
CA ALA A 199 3.22 1.94 -10.32
C ALA A 199 1.98 2.25 -9.48
N PRO A 200 1.45 3.49 -9.40
CA PRO A 200 0.25 3.77 -8.62
C PRO A 200 -0.99 3.01 -9.12
N GLN A 201 -1.15 2.86 -10.44
CA GLN A 201 -2.25 2.08 -11.01
C GLN A 201 -2.03 0.58 -10.77
N ALA A 202 -0.82 0.08 -10.99
CA ALA A 202 -0.48 -1.31 -10.74
C ALA A 202 -0.74 -1.73 -9.29
N LYS A 203 -0.45 -0.84 -8.32
CA LYS A 203 -0.76 -1.10 -6.90
C LYS A 203 -2.25 -1.30 -6.67
N LYS A 204 -3.09 -0.42 -7.21
CA LYS A 204 -4.55 -0.56 -7.13
C LYS A 204 -5.05 -1.85 -7.75
N ASP A 205 -4.50 -2.21 -8.92
CA ASP A 205 -4.92 -3.42 -9.63
C ASP A 205 -4.52 -4.68 -8.85
N ILE A 206 -3.31 -4.72 -8.27
CA ILE A 206 -2.86 -5.83 -7.43
C ILE A 206 -3.72 -5.96 -6.17
N ASP A 207 -4.01 -4.86 -5.48
CA ASP A 207 -4.85 -4.84 -4.27
C ASP A 207 -6.28 -5.33 -4.59
N ASN A 208 -6.86 -4.84 -5.68
CA ASN A 208 -8.19 -5.28 -6.14
C ASN A 208 -8.22 -6.77 -6.49
N LEU A 209 -7.23 -7.24 -7.26
CA LEU A 209 -7.13 -8.66 -7.63
C LEU A 209 -6.99 -9.56 -6.41
N PHE A 210 -6.24 -9.14 -5.42
CA PHE A 210 -6.11 -9.84 -4.14
C PHE A 210 -7.44 -9.85 -3.38
N ALA A 211 -8.09 -8.69 -3.23
CA ALA A 211 -9.36 -8.56 -2.50
C ALA A 211 -10.48 -9.43 -3.11
N VAL A 212 -10.62 -9.42 -4.45
CA VAL A 212 -11.68 -10.21 -5.14
C VAL A 212 -11.34 -11.69 -5.29
N SER A 213 -10.11 -12.11 -5.02
CA SER A 213 -9.71 -13.52 -5.12
C SER A 213 -10.40 -14.43 -4.10
N GLY A 214 -10.97 -13.85 -3.03
CA GLY A 214 -11.55 -14.60 -1.90
C GLY A 214 -10.52 -15.27 -0.99
N VAL A 215 -9.22 -15.05 -1.25
CA VAL A 215 -8.12 -15.59 -0.44
C VAL A 215 -7.93 -14.81 0.85
N ALA A 216 -8.25 -13.53 0.86
CA ALA A 216 -8.07 -12.61 1.99
C ALA A 216 -9.17 -12.73 3.06
N SER A 217 -9.71 -13.93 3.31
CA SER A 217 -10.59 -14.12 4.45
C SER A 217 -9.81 -14.04 5.76
N CYS A 218 -10.45 -13.53 6.81
CA CYS A 218 -9.83 -13.43 8.14
C CYS A 218 -9.31 -14.79 8.62
N GLU A 219 -10.08 -15.84 8.42
CA GLU A 219 -9.72 -17.22 8.78
C GLU A 219 -8.44 -17.69 8.08
N ASN A 220 -8.32 -17.43 6.76
CA ASN A 220 -7.15 -17.82 5.99
C ASN A 220 -5.91 -17.05 6.42
N ILE A 221 -6.03 -15.73 6.63
CA ILE A 221 -4.93 -14.89 7.10
C ILE A 221 -4.46 -15.34 8.48
N VAL A 222 -5.39 -15.54 9.41
CA VAL A 222 -5.06 -15.96 10.80
C VAL A 222 -4.41 -17.34 10.81
N THR A 223 -4.96 -18.30 10.09
CA THR A 223 -4.43 -19.68 10.03
C THR A 223 -3.00 -19.70 9.48
N LEU A 224 -2.73 -18.94 8.42
CA LEU A 224 -1.43 -18.91 7.78
C LEU A 224 -0.36 -18.13 8.55
N PHE A 225 -0.76 -16.98 9.11
CA PHE A 225 0.23 -16.06 9.66
C PHE A 225 0.44 -16.20 11.17
N THR A 226 -0.48 -16.82 11.93
CA THR A 226 -0.29 -17.04 13.37
C THR A 226 0.99 -17.82 13.66
N PRO A 227 1.28 -18.97 13.04
CA PRO A 227 2.52 -19.70 13.31
C PRO A 227 3.78 -18.90 12.90
N LYS A 228 3.71 -18.14 11.83
CA LYS A 228 4.83 -17.30 11.37
C LYS A 228 5.12 -16.15 12.33
N TYR A 229 4.06 -15.50 12.82
CA TYR A 229 4.15 -14.44 13.84
C TYR A 229 4.71 -14.97 15.16
N GLU A 230 4.24 -16.13 15.64
CA GLU A 230 4.71 -16.75 16.88
C GLU A 230 6.19 -17.15 16.81
N ALA A 231 6.67 -17.54 15.62
CA ALA A 231 8.08 -17.87 15.39
C ALA A 231 8.99 -16.62 15.42
N ASP A 232 8.55 -15.47 14.93
CA ASP A 232 9.33 -14.22 14.93
C ASP A 232 8.43 -12.97 15.01
N PRO A 233 7.95 -12.61 16.22
CA PRO A 233 7.09 -11.46 16.43
C PRO A 233 7.81 -10.09 16.31
N ASN A 234 9.11 -10.08 16.10
CA ASN A 234 9.92 -8.87 15.92
C ASN A 234 10.36 -8.65 14.47
N ASN A 235 9.95 -9.50 13.55
CA ASN A 235 10.22 -9.32 12.12
C ASN A 235 9.32 -8.19 11.57
N LYS A 236 9.91 -7.04 11.31
CA LYS A 236 9.18 -5.83 10.86
C LYS A 236 8.38 -6.08 9.58
N GLU A 237 9.00 -6.71 8.59
CA GLU A 237 8.40 -6.97 7.28
C GLU A 237 7.19 -7.92 7.43
N LEU A 238 7.34 -8.99 8.19
CA LEU A 238 6.27 -9.94 8.47
C LEU A 238 5.11 -9.27 9.20
N VAL A 239 5.42 -8.56 10.30
CA VAL A 239 4.41 -7.93 11.16
C VAL A 239 3.65 -6.84 10.41
N SER A 240 4.36 -5.99 9.66
CA SER A 240 3.74 -4.96 8.82
C SER A 240 2.83 -5.57 7.74
N GLY A 241 3.27 -6.68 7.13
CA GLY A 241 2.46 -7.43 6.16
C GLY A 241 1.18 -7.98 6.78
N ILE A 242 1.26 -8.57 7.98
CA ILE A 242 0.09 -9.09 8.71
C ILE A 242 -0.89 -7.95 9.05
N VAL A 243 -0.39 -6.84 9.61
CA VAL A 243 -1.23 -5.67 9.93
C VAL A 243 -1.96 -5.17 8.69
N LYS A 244 -1.26 -5.05 7.57
CA LYS A 244 -1.83 -4.61 6.30
C LYS A 244 -2.92 -5.55 5.81
N LEU A 245 -2.64 -6.85 5.75
CA LEU A 245 -3.60 -7.87 5.29
C LEU A 245 -4.87 -7.91 6.14
N LEU A 246 -4.73 -7.89 7.47
CA LEU A 246 -5.85 -7.92 8.40
C LEU A 246 -6.66 -6.60 8.36
N ASN A 247 -5.99 -5.47 8.18
CA ASN A 247 -6.65 -4.18 8.02
C ASN A 247 -7.47 -4.11 6.71
N GLU A 248 -6.89 -4.49 5.59
CA GLU A 248 -7.55 -4.51 4.27
C GLU A 248 -8.69 -5.53 4.22
N GLY A 249 -8.54 -6.66 4.91
CA GLY A 249 -9.59 -7.67 5.07
C GLY A 249 -10.71 -7.30 6.07
N GLY A 250 -10.60 -6.17 6.77
CA GLY A 250 -11.56 -5.78 7.82
C GLY A 250 -11.55 -6.68 9.06
N CYS A 251 -10.45 -7.38 9.30
CA CYS A 251 -10.30 -8.42 10.33
C CYS A 251 -9.95 -7.85 11.72
N PHE A 252 -10.61 -6.78 12.13
CA PHE A 252 -10.26 -6.02 13.34
C PHE A 252 -10.50 -6.77 14.66
N SER A 253 -11.38 -7.76 14.67
CA SER A 253 -11.69 -8.58 15.85
C SER A 253 -10.70 -9.72 16.10
N GLU A 254 -9.84 -10.01 15.11
CA GLU A 254 -8.90 -11.12 15.20
C GLU A 254 -7.80 -10.86 16.23
N PRO A 255 -7.51 -11.84 17.14
CA PRO A 255 -6.45 -11.67 18.13
C PRO A 255 -5.07 -11.41 17.52
N LEU A 256 -4.80 -11.98 16.34
CA LEU A 256 -3.55 -11.78 15.61
C LEU A 256 -3.37 -10.31 15.22
N TYR A 257 -4.48 -9.61 14.88
CA TYR A 257 -4.39 -8.21 14.50
C TYR A 257 -3.87 -7.35 15.64
N LEU A 258 -4.48 -7.44 16.83
CA LEU A 258 -4.00 -6.68 18.00
C LEU A 258 -2.53 -6.99 18.31
N LYS A 259 -2.16 -8.29 18.40
CA LYS A 259 -0.79 -8.72 18.67
C LYS A 259 0.21 -8.16 17.64
N SER A 260 -0.18 -8.15 16.37
CA SER A 260 0.66 -7.63 15.30
C SER A 260 0.81 -6.11 15.36
N VAL A 261 -0.27 -5.37 15.67
CA VAL A 261 -0.19 -3.91 15.85
C VAL A 261 0.64 -3.56 17.09
N GLU A 262 0.50 -4.29 18.20
CA GLU A 262 1.36 -4.14 19.40
C GLU A 262 2.85 -4.36 19.07
N SER A 263 3.15 -5.41 18.30
CA SER A 263 4.52 -5.67 17.85
C SER A 263 5.04 -4.60 16.91
N LEU A 264 4.23 -4.15 15.95
CA LEU A 264 4.62 -3.09 15.02
C LEU A 264 4.88 -1.78 15.76
N HIS A 265 4.02 -1.41 16.69
CA HIS A 265 4.20 -0.22 17.51
C HIS A 265 5.47 -0.29 18.38
N ARG A 266 5.81 -1.48 18.92
CA ARG A 266 7.07 -1.68 19.67
C ARG A 266 8.31 -1.57 18.79
N ILE A 267 8.25 -2.05 17.54
CA ILE A 267 9.35 -2.00 16.56
C ILE A 267 9.53 -0.60 16.01
N GLU A 268 8.42 0.06 15.69
CA GLU A 268 8.38 1.38 15.04
C GLU A 268 7.24 2.21 15.63
N PRO A 269 7.46 2.80 16.83
CA PRO A 269 6.47 3.67 17.46
C PRO A 269 6.11 4.84 16.55
N SER A 270 4.82 5.14 16.43
CA SER A 270 4.32 6.30 15.71
C SER A 270 2.90 6.62 16.15
N TYR A 271 2.44 7.87 15.96
CA TYR A 271 1.07 8.25 16.27
C TYR A 271 0.04 7.40 15.52
N HIS A 272 0.33 6.96 14.30
CA HIS A 272 -0.55 6.06 13.56
C HIS A 272 -0.70 4.71 14.24
N THR A 273 0.41 4.07 14.65
CA THR A 273 0.35 2.76 15.32
C THR A 273 -0.28 2.87 16.70
N ALA A 274 -0.03 3.94 17.44
CA ALA A 274 -0.68 4.23 18.71
C ALA A 274 -2.20 4.45 18.53
N TYR A 275 -2.62 5.18 17.50
CA TYR A 275 -4.03 5.36 17.19
C TYR A 275 -4.74 4.06 16.78
N TYR A 276 -4.07 3.17 16.03
CA TYR A 276 -4.60 1.84 15.74
C TYR A 276 -4.78 1.01 17.03
N LEU A 277 -3.82 1.06 17.95
CA LEU A 277 -3.95 0.41 19.25
C LEU A 277 -5.16 0.92 20.05
N TYR A 278 -5.35 2.23 20.07
CA TYR A 278 -6.56 2.82 20.69
C TYR A 278 -7.84 2.21 20.12
N LYS A 279 -7.98 2.15 18.78
CA LYS A 279 -9.18 1.57 18.16
C LYS A 279 -9.38 0.12 18.57
N LEU A 280 -8.32 -0.68 18.56
CA LEU A 280 -8.38 -2.10 18.91
C LEU A 280 -8.68 -2.34 20.39
N TYR A 281 -8.04 -1.61 21.30
CA TYR A 281 -8.34 -1.69 22.72
C TYR A 281 -9.77 -1.20 23.04
N SER A 282 -10.25 -0.17 22.31
CA SER A 282 -11.62 0.31 22.47
C SER A 282 -12.67 -0.76 22.08
N ILE A 283 -12.44 -1.51 20.99
CA ILE A 283 -13.29 -2.62 20.57
C ILE A 283 -13.29 -3.75 21.62
N LYS A 284 -12.14 -3.99 22.25
CA LYS A 284 -11.98 -5.01 23.30
C LYS A 284 -12.42 -4.54 24.69
N GLU A 285 -12.88 -3.30 24.81
CA GLU A 285 -13.27 -2.67 26.07
C GLU A 285 -12.12 -2.60 27.11
N ASP A 286 -10.87 -2.67 26.61
CA ASP A 286 -9.68 -2.40 27.44
C ASP A 286 -9.47 -0.90 27.54
N HIS A 287 -10.28 -0.28 28.38
CA HIS A 287 -10.36 1.18 28.50
C HIS A 287 -9.02 1.82 28.90
N ALA A 288 -8.25 1.15 29.76
CA ALA A 288 -6.98 1.68 30.26
C ALA A 288 -5.95 1.80 29.12
N ASN A 289 -5.77 0.72 28.35
CA ASN A 289 -4.86 0.71 27.22
C ASN A 289 -5.38 1.57 26.06
N ALA A 290 -6.69 1.65 25.84
CA ALA A 290 -7.29 2.53 24.85
C ALA A 290 -6.94 4.01 25.10
N VAL A 291 -7.20 4.50 26.32
CA VAL A 291 -6.86 5.89 26.70
C VAL A 291 -5.38 6.15 26.61
N LYS A 292 -4.54 5.23 27.11
CA LYS A 292 -3.08 5.36 27.06
C LYS A 292 -2.59 5.49 25.61
N SER A 293 -3.05 4.62 24.73
CA SER A 293 -2.60 4.61 23.33
C SER A 293 -3.08 5.87 22.58
N LEU A 294 -4.29 6.35 22.85
CA LEU A 294 -4.78 7.57 22.21
C LEU A 294 -4.03 8.81 22.71
N GLN A 295 -3.70 8.86 24.01
CA GLN A 295 -2.88 9.94 24.56
C GLN A 295 -1.46 9.92 23.96
N GLU A 296 -0.86 8.73 23.80
CA GLU A 296 0.44 8.55 23.18
C GLU A 296 0.45 9.05 21.72
N ALA A 297 -0.64 8.79 20.97
CA ALA A 297 -0.79 9.31 19.62
C ALA A 297 -0.87 10.83 19.57
N ILE A 298 -1.58 11.46 20.52
CA ILE A 298 -1.73 12.92 20.63
C ILE A 298 -0.40 13.60 21.03
N ASP A 299 0.37 12.94 21.88
CA ASP A 299 1.62 13.46 22.43
C ASP A 299 2.82 13.26 21.47
N ASP A 300 2.66 12.50 20.38
CA ASP A 300 3.71 12.27 19.39
C ASP A 300 4.00 13.58 18.63
N PRO A 301 5.23 14.10 18.67
CA PRO A 301 5.58 15.37 18.02
C PRO A 301 5.47 15.33 16.48
N ALA A 302 5.38 14.14 15.86
CA ALA A 302 5.15 13.98 14.43
C ALA A 302 3.67 14.05 14.04
N SER A 303 2.76 14.04 15.03
CA SER A 303 1.32 14.15 14.77
C SER A 303 0.94 15.56 14.34
N PRO A 304 0.18 15.73 13.24
CA PRO A 304 -0.31 17.04 12.81
C PRO A 304 -1.37 17.62 13.78
N ALA A 305 -1.36 18.94 14.01
CA ALA A 305 -2.25 19.59 14.96
C ALA A 305 -3.75 19.35 14.69
N ASN A 306 -4.15 19.25 13.43
CA ASN A 306 -5.54 18.93 13.04
C ASN A 306 -5.92 17.48 13.38
N GLU A 307 -4.98 16.54 13.29
CA GLU A 307 -5.19 15.15 13.72
C GLU A 307 -5.24 15.06 15.25
N ASP A 308 -4.35 15.77 15.94
CA ASP A 308 -4.40 15.90 17.41
C ASP A 308 -5.78 16.40 17.88
N ALA A 309 -6.31 17.44 17.23
CA ALA A 309 -7.62 17.98 17.56
C ALA A 309 -8.74 16.94 17.40
N GLN A 310 -8.68 16.15 16.33
CA GLN A 310 -9.63 15.05 16.10
C GLN A 310 -9.47 13.94 17.15
N MET A 311 -8.23 13.53 17.45
CA MET A 311 -7.95 12.53 18.49
C MET A 311 -8.35 13.01 19.88
N LEU A 312 -8.16 14.29 20.22
CA LEU A 312 -8.65 14.91 21.48
C LEU A 312 -10.19 14.89 21.55
N TYR A 313 -10.86 15.09 20.42
CA TYR A 313 -12.33 15.00 20.38
C TYR A 313 -12.80 13.56 20.63
N GLU A 314 -12.13 12.57 20.05
CA GLU A 314 -12.40 11.16 20.32
C GLU A 314 -12.13 10.80 21.79
N LEU A 315 -11.02 11.28 22.36
CA LEU A 315 -10.64 11.06 23.75
C LEU A 315 -11.67 11.66 24.72
N GLY A 316 -12.08 12.91 24.47
CA GLY A 316 -13.14 13.57 25.25
C GLY A 316 -14.48 12.84 25.18
N SER A 317 -14.85 12.40 23.98
CA SER A 317 -16.05 11.60 23.75
C SER A 317 -15.98 10.24 24.44
N TYR A 318 -14.81 9.60 24.43
CA TYR A 318 -14.56 8.32 25.09
C TYR A 318 -14.65 8.43 26.61
N TYR A 319 -14.05 9.47 27.19
CA TYR A 319 -14.19 9.77 28.62
C TYR A 319 -15.66 10.01 29.02
N LEU A 320 -16.41 10.73 28.19
CA LEU A 320 -17.83 10.97 28.44
C LEU A 320 -18.67 9.68 28.36
N ALA A 321 -18.55 8.95 27.26
CA ALA A 321 -19.48 7.90 26.91
C ALA A 321 -19.15 6.53 27.53
N LYS A 322 -17.85 6.25 27.74
CA LYS A 322 -17.38 4.93 28.18
C LYS A 322 -16.88 4.91 29.63
N LEU A 323 -16.30 6.01 30.08
CA LEU A 323 -15.67 6.08 31.39
C LEU A 323 -16.42 6.97 32.39
N GLU A 324 -17.43 7.70 31.93
CA GLU A 324 -18.19 8.69 32.71
C GLU A 324 -17.28 9.68 33.48
N ASN A 325 -16.06 9.92 32.97
CA ASN A 325 -15.08 10.81 33.54
C ASN A 325 -15.23 12.22 32.96
N LEU A 326 -16.19 12.98 33.50
CA LEU A 326 -16.58 14.28 32.96
C LEU A 326 -15.47 15.32 33.05
N SER A 327 -14.63 15.25 34.09
CA SER A 327 -13.50 16.16 34.25
C SER A 327 -12.45 15.97 33.17
N MET A 328 -12.08 14.74 32.87
CA MET A 328 -11.13 14.43 31.81
C MET A 328 -11.74 14.72 30.43
N ALA A 329 -13.03 14.42 30.23
CA ALA A 329 -13.74 14.79 28.99
C ALA A 329 -13.68 16.29 28.73
N ALA A 330 -13.96 17.13 29.77
CA ALA A 330 -13.90 18.57 29.64
C ALA A 330 -12.46 19.09 29.45
N SER A 331 -11.46 18.43 30.05
CA SER A 331 -10.06 18.79 29.87
C SER A 331 -9.63 18.55 28.40
N SER A 332 -9.95 17.38 27.84
CA SER A 332 -9.68 17.09 26.44
C SER A 332 -10.38 18.06 25.48
N ALA A 333 -11.67 18.36 25.75
CA ALA A 333 -12.46 19.28 24.94
C ALA A 333 -11.86 20.71 24.88
N ARG A 334 -11.29 21.21 25.97
CA ARG A 334 -10.65 22.55 25.98
C ARG A 334 -9.40 22.62 25.13
N GLN A 335 -8.61 21.57 25.06
CA GLN A 335 -7.37 21.53 24.29
C GLN A 335 -7.62 21.51 22.76
N ILE A 336 -8.80 21.06 22.32
CA ILE A 336 -9.12 20.97 20.89
C ILE A 336 -9.06 22.34 20.21
N VAL A 337 -9.67 23.36 20.80
CA VAL A 337 -9.74 24.71 20.20
C VAL A 337 -8.36 25.37 20.08
N GLU A 338 -7.41 24.99 20.95
CA GLU A 338 -6.03 25.44 20.87
C GLU A 338 -5.28 24.82 19.68
N LYS A 339 -5.62 23.59 19.33
CA LYS A 339 -5.03 22.85 18.20
C LYS A 339 -5.70 23.19 16.86
N ASP A 340 -7.05 23.25 16.86
CA ASP A 340 -7.85 23.56 15.67
C ASP A 340 -9.09 24.40 16.04
N PRO A 341 -9.03 25.73 15.88
CA PRO A 341 -10.17 26.62 16.17
C PRO A 341 -11.42 26.33 15.32
N SER A 342 -11.29 25.70 14.16
CA SER A 342 -12.43 25.37 13.29
C SER A 342 -13.38 24.36 13.92
N MET A 343 -12.91 23.57 14.89
CA MET A 343 -13.69 22.59 15.62
C MET A 343 -14.53 23.18 16.77
N ALA A 344 -14.52 24.51 16.98
CA ALA A 344 -15.19 25.15 18.10
C ALA A 344 -16.67 24.75 18.24
N GLY A 345 -17.42 24.65 17.16
CA GLY A 345 -18.81 24.18 17.18
C GLY A 345 -18.98 22.80 17.78
N LYS A 346 -18.17 21.83 17.32
CA LYS A 346 -18.17 20.45 17.83
C LYS A 346 -17.75 20.40 19.32
N VAL A 347 -16.76 21.21 19.69
CA VAL A 347 -16.31 21.30 21.08
C VAL A 347 -17.42 21.83 21.99
N TYR A 348 -18.16 22.82 21.56
CA TYR A 348 -19.29 23.34 22.35
C TYR A 348 -20.42 22.31 22.44
N MET A 349 -20.70 21.52 21.40
CA MET A 349 -21.64 20.38 21.48
C MET A 349 -21.18 19.37 22.54
N LEU A 350 -19.91 19.00 22.52
CA LEU A 350 -19.32 18.06 23.49
C LEU A 350 -19.40 18.62 24.90
N MET A 351 -19.01 19.87 25.10
CA MET A 351 -19.08 20.55 26.43
C MET A 351 -20.51 20.63 26.95
N GLY A 352 -21.48 20.95 26.11
CA GLY A 352 -22.90 20.93 26.47
C GLY A 352 -23.35 19.55 26.94
N SER A 353 -22.94 18.49 26.25
CA SER A 353 -23.25 17.11 26.61
C SER A 353 -22.57 16.69 27.93
N ILE A 354 -21.33 17.10 28.15
CA ILE A 354 -20.60 16.87 29.42
C ILE A 354 -21.33 17.52 30.58
N TRP A 355 -21.73 18.80 30.45
CA TRP A 355 -22.47 19.50 31.48
C TRP A 355 -23.83 18.87 31.73
N ALA A 356 -24.57 18.50 30.71
CA ALA A 356 -25.84 17.81 30.84
C ALA A 356 -25.75 16.49 31.63
N SER A 357 -24.63 15.77 31.48
CA SER A 357 -24.34 14.50 32.17
C SER A 357 -23.82 14.69 33.62
N SER A 358 -23.47 15.93 33.99
CA SER A 358 -22.84 16.20 35.29
C SER A 358 -23.82 16.09 36.48
N LYS A 359 -23.25 15.91 37.65
CA LYS A 359 -24.01 15.90 38.95
C LYS A 359 -23.61 17.14 39.75
N CYS A 360 -24.58 18.00 40.02
CA CYS A 360 -24.39 19.14 40.88
C CYS A 360 -24.83 18.78 42.31
N GLY A 361 -24.14 19.34 43.30
CA GLY A 361 -24.58 19.30 44.68
C GLY A 361 -25.53 20.47 44.99
N GLY A 362 -25.85 20.65 46.28
CA GLY A 362 -26.67 21.74 46.75
C GLY A 362 -28.15 21.38 46.85
N ASN A 363 -29.00 22.42 46.84
CA ASN A 363 -30.46 22.26 46.93
C ASN A 363 -31.07 21.83 45.58
N GLU A 364 -32.38 21.68 45.54
CA GLU A 364 -33.12 21.22 44.35
C GLU A 364 -32.89 22.15 43.14
N ILE A 365 -32.80 23.45 43.32
CA ILE A 365 -32.58 24.42 42.24
C ILE A 365 -31.14 24.40 41.78
N GLU A 366 -30.20 24.38 42.71
CA GLU A 366 -28.76 24.35 42.44
C GLU A 366 -28.37 23.07 41.67
N SER A 367 -29.02 21.93 41.98
CA SER A 367 -28.83 20.66 41.26
C SER A 367 -29.22 20.73 39.80
N ARG A 368 -30.04 21.71 39.40
CA ARG A 368 -30.47 21.95 38.00
C ARG A 368 -29.57 22.93 37.26
N ALA A 369 -28.55 23.57 37.91
CA ALA A 369 -27.68 24.54 37.29
C ALA A 369 -26.91 24.00 36.06
N LYS A 370 -26.64 22.69 36.00
CA LYS A 370 -26.05 22.02 34.85
C LYS A 370 -26.81 22.24 33.54
N TRP A 371 -28.14 22.35 33.63
CA TRP A 371 -28.98 22.56 32.44
C TRP A 371 -28.83 23.96 31.86
N TRP A 372 -28.61 24.97 32.69
CA TRP A 372 -28.30 26.32 32.22
C TRP A 372 -26.99 26.35 31.45
N VAL A 373 -25.93 25.76 32.01
CA VAL A 373 -24.61 25.70 31.38
C VAL A 373 -24.65 24.88 30.11
N ALA A 374 -25.33 23.72 30.11
CA ALA A 374 -25.47 22.89 28.92
C ALA A 374 -26.14 23.66 27.76
N VAL A 375 -27.22 24.38 28.04
CA VAL A 375 -27.91 25.20 27.04
C VAL A 375 -27.04 26.35 26.57
N ASP A 376 -26.23 26.96 27.41
CA ASP A 376 -25.27 28.01 27.01
C ASP A 376 -24.28 27.46 25.97
N TYR A 377 -23.75 26.27 26.21
CA TYR A 377 -22.82 25.62 25.27
C TYR A 377 -23.49 25.24 23.95
N PHE A 378 -24.72 24.71 23.93
CA PHE A 378 -25.43 24.41 22.70
C PHE A 378 -25.76 25.68 21.89
N VAL A 379 -26.06 26.81 22.58
CA VAL A 379 -26.20 28.10 21.88
C VAL A 379 -24.87 28.55 21.27
N LYS A 380 -23.75 28.40 22.00
CA LYS A 380 -22.42 28.71 21.46
C LYS A 380 -22.11 27.80 20.25
N ALA A 381 -22.51 26.53 20.29
CA ALA A 381 -22.25 25.55 19.21
C ALA A 381 -22.92 25.97 17.88
N LYS A 382 -24.21 26.25 17.89
CA LYS A 382 -24.94 26.68 16.66
C LYS A 382 -24.50 28.04 16.14
N ASN A 383 -23.96 28.92 17.02
CA ASN A 383 -23.43 30.21 16.59
C ASN A 383 -22.02 30.06 15.96
N ALA A 384 -21.26 29.07 16.39
CA ALA A 384 -19.93 28.78 15.85
C ALA A 384 -19.99 27.96 14.55
N ASP A 385 -20.98 27.08 14.44
CA ASP A 385 -21.18 26.23 13.27
C ASP A 385 -22.66 26.06 12.98
N SER A 386 -23.13 26.70 11.94
CA SER A 386 -24.54 26.67 11.53
C SER A 386 -25.04 25.29 11.10
N SER A 387 -24.15 24.39 10.70
CA SER A 387 -24.51 23.02 10.35
C SER A 387 -24.99 22.20 11.56
N LEU A 388 -24.62 22.63 12.78
CA LEU A 388 -25.01 22.00 14.03
C LEU A 388 -26.30 22.62 14.63
N ALA A 389 -26.91 23.60 13.95
CA ALA A 389 -28.01 24.36 14.52
C ALA A 389 -29.23 23.48 14.84
N GLU A 390 -29.61 22.56 13.95
CA GLU A 390 -30.76 21.68 14.17
C GLU A 390 -30.58 20.79 15.40
N ASP A 391 -29.42 20.15 15.52
CA ASP A 391 -29.13 19.27 16.65
C ASP A 391 -28.99 20.05 17.96
N ALA A 392 -28.34 21.20 17.91
CA ALA A 392 -28.25 22.08 19.07
C ALA A 392 -29.64 22.57 19.56
N ASP A 393 -30.51 22.95 18.64
CA ASP A 393 -31.87 23.42 18.98
C ASP A 393 -32.74 22.31 19.56
N LYS A 394 -32.60 21.06 19.10
CA LYS A 394 -33.26 19.88 19.71
C LYS A 394 -32.81 19.70 21.17
N LEU A 395 -31.50 19.78 21.42
CA LEU A 395 -30.94 19.63 22.76
C LEU A 395 -31.32 20.81 23.68
N ILE A 396 -31.28 22.03 23.16
CA ILE A 396 -31.75 23.23 23.88
C ILE A 396 -33.21 23.07 24.29
N SER A 397 -34.07 22.66 23.38
CA SER A 397 -35.48 22.43 23.66
C SER A 397 -35.70 21.37 24.73
N THR A 398 -34.93 20.25 24.63
CA THR A 398 -34.99 19.18 25.62
C THR A 398 -34.56 19.64 27.00
N TYR A 399 -33.43 20.31 27.14
CA TYR A 399 -32.89 20.66 28.42
C TYR A 399 -33.57 21.86 29.10
N ARG A 400 -34.20 22.76 28.33
CA ARG A 400 -35.04 23.80 28.86
C ARG A 400 -36.22 23.28 29.70
N GLN A 401 -36.70 22.09 29.44
CA GLN A 401 -37.80 21.47 30.22
C GLN A 401 -37.40 21.16 31.66
N TYR A 402 -36.11 21.08 31.94
CA TYR A 402 -35.58 20.81 33.29
C TYR A 402 -35.25 22.07 34.07
N PHE A 403 -35.47 23.27 33.51
CA PHE A 403 -35.30 24.51 34.24
C PHE A 403 -36.30 24.58 35.37
N PRO A 404 -35.96 25.15 36.54
CA PRO A 404 -36.91 25.31 37.65
C PRO A 404 -38.06 26.23 37.24
N LEU A 405 -39.21 26.09 37.92
CA LEU A 405 -40.26 27.08 37.84
C LEU A 405 -39.79 28.38 38.54
N GLN A 406 -40.29 29.52 38.07
CA GLN A 406 -39.89 30.81 38.64
C GLN A 406 -40.24 30.89 40.14
N GLU A 407 -41.37 30.35 40.53
CA GLU A 407 -41.81 30.29 41.94
C GLU A 407 -40.90 29.41 42.77
N GLU A 408 -40.47 28.23 42.25
CA GLU A 408 -39.54 27.31 42.92
C GLU A 408 -38.19 28.01 43.17
N ALA A 409 -37.62 28.67 42.12
CA ALA A 409 -36.33 29.36 42.21
C ALA A 409 -36.37 30.52 43.22
N PHE A 410 -37.46 31.28 43.25
CA PHE A 410 -37.64 32.42 44.17
C PHE A 410 -37.61 31.96 45.65
N MET A 411 -38.12 30.79 46.00
CA MET A 411 -38.07 30.24 47.35
C MET A 411 -36.65 29.98 47.89
N TYR A 412 -35.66 29.92 46.99
CA TYR A 412 -34.24 29.72 47.30
C TYR A 412 -33.40 30.99 47.07
N ASP A 413 -34.04 32.16 46.96
CA ASP A 413 -33.40 33.45 46.65
C ASP A 413 -32.65 33.45 45.29
N ILE A 414 -33.03 32.57 44.38
CA ILE A 414 -32.44 32.43 43.02
C ILE A 414 -33.37 33.14 42.04
N VAL A 415 -32.89 34.25 41.46
CA VAL A 415 -33.68 35.14 40.60
C VAL A 415 -33.31 34.93 39.12
N ASP A 416 -34.34 34.79 38.28
CA ASP A 416 -34.17 34.68 36.82
C ASP A 416 -33.36 35.84 36.25
N GLY A 417 -32.44 35.55 35.35
CA GLY A 417 -31.56 36.55 34.75
C GLY A 417 -30.29 36.89 35.54
N ASN A 418 -30.17 36.46 36.81
CA ASN A 418 -28.97 36.69 37.58
C ASN A 418 -27.81 35.78 37.13
N SER A 419 -26.58 36.29 37.33
CA SER A 419 -25.36 35.48 37.16
C SER A 419 -25.30 34.39 38.22
N TYR A 420 -24.89 33.18 37.83
CA TYR A 420 -24.73 32.04 38.70
C TYR A 420 -23.46 31.26 38.36
N THR A 421 -22.73 30.80 39.36
CA THR A 421 -21.58 29.94 39.15
C THR A 421 -21.96 28.47 39.45
N ALA A 422 -22.15 27.69 38.41
CA ALA A 422 -22.43 26.28 38.57
C ALA A 422 -21.16 25.50 38.94
N SER A 423 -21.31 24.58 39.91
CA SER A 423 -20.24 23.69 40.39
C SER A 423 -20.76 22.26 40.36
N CYS A 424 -20.33 21.47 39.36
CA CYS A 424 -20.87 20.15 39.15
C CYS A 424 -19.76 19.17 38.70
N SER A 425 -19.71 17.98 39.32
CA SER A 425 -18.70 16.94 38.99
C SER A 425 -17.26 17.45 38.89
N GLY A 426 -16.87 18.36 39.82
CA GLY A 426 -15.52 18.94 39.85
C GLY A 426 -15.28 20.08 38.83
N MET A 427 -16.26 20.41 37.98
CA MET A 427 -16.19 21.50 37.01
C MET A 427 -16.87 22.76 37.57
N ARG A 428 -16.41 23.93 37.14
CA ARG A 428 -17.03 25.24 37.47
C ARG A 428 -17.20 26.05 36.19
N GLU A 429 -18.36 26.67 36.03
CA GLU A 429 -18.69 27.52 34.89
C GLU A 429 -19.68 28.62 35.30
N ASN A 430 -19.51 29.80 34.72
CA ASN A 430 -20.45 30.90 34.92
C ASN A 430 -21.59 30.80 33.90
N THR A 431 -22.80 30.99 34.37
CA THR A 431 -24.01 30.93 33.57
C THR A 431 -25.02 31.95 34.03
N THR A 432 -26.16 32.02 33.43
CA THR A 432 -27.28 32.85 33.82
C THR A 432 -28.42 31.94 34.29
N VAL A 433 -29.02 32.31 35.44
CA VAL A 433 -30.24 31.64 35.92
C VAL A 433 -31.35 31.77 34.88
N ARG A 434 -31.98 30.68 34.57
CA ARG A 434 -33.15 30.63 33.69
C ARG A 434 -34.26 29.81 34.34
N THR A 435 -35.43 30.39 34.32
CA THR A 435 -36.63 29.73 34.87
C THR A 435 -37.64 29.51 33.75
N ARG A 436 -38.56 28.61 34.01
CA ARG A 436 -39.77 28.45 33.18
C ARG A 436 -40.98 29.00 33.93
N LYS A 437 -41.98 29.49 33.18
CA LYS A 437 -43.24 29.99 33.68
C LYS A 437 -44.13 28.82 34.10
#